data_ddb7ac9019432bba73dbc0eb2425b903
#
_entry.id   ddb7ac9019432bba73dbc0eb2425b903
#
_cell.length_a   1.000
_cell.length_b   1.000
_cell.length_c   1.000
_cell.angle_alpha   90.00
_cell.angle_beta   90.00
_cell.angle_gamma   90.00
#
_symmetry.space_group_name_H-M   'P 1'
#
loop_
_entity.id
_entity.type
_entity.pdbx_description
1 polymer ?
#
loop_
_entity_poly.entity_id
_entity_poly.type
_entity_poly.pdbx_seq_one_letter_code
_entity_poly.pdbx_strand_id
1 'polypeptide(L)'
;MCIVCFTALISILSIPSILHIARVRHLYDDIGHFRKQHDHGIPRLGGVAIFVSYCVTALIFTIIDQSFAVGYLLTASIILFIMGLKDDLSGVNSSTKFLVQFVVALILVILGDIRLTSMYGIFGIYDLPFVISSALSIIVIIMIINAFNLIDGIDSLAGITGILANLAFAGLFFYIHQYEAAIISLILVGSILGFLRYNLTPAKIFMGDTGSLFIGLISVVMAIRLIELTKFATPGVPQISSAPALTVAILIVPIFDTIRVFFVRIINGISPFSADRNHIHHRILKLGYTHLQTTIILSVFNLVCIGLALLLGGLGNFALIALIFTVSILFNWGITFILRSKEREVVTLRNLFT
;
A
#
# COMPACT_ATOMS: atom_id res chain seq x y z
N MET A 1 8.15 -8.04 -19.45
CA MET A 1 8.81 -9.17 -18.75
C MET A 1 10.27 -8.84 -18.40
N CYS A 2 11.09 -8.38 -19.31
CA CYS A 2 12.53 -8.05 -19.04
C CYS A 2 12.73 -7.07 -17.87
N ILE A 3 11.92 -5.99 -17.77
CA ILE A 3 12.04 -4.98 -16.72
C ILE A 3 11.82 -5.58 -15.33
N VAL A 4 10.76 -6.37 -15.15
CA VAL A 4 10.44 -7.03 -13.87
C VAL A 4 11.57 -7.96 -13.44
N CYS A 5 12.09 -8.80 -14.38
CA CYS A 5 13.18 -9.72 -14.10
C CYS A 5 14.48 -8.97 -13.75
N PHE A 6 14.79 -7.89 -14.47
CA PHE A 6 15.96 -7.05 -14.22
C PHE A 6 15.91 -6.41 -12.83
N THR A 7 14.77 -5.77 -12.49
CA THR A 7 14.59 -5.14 -11.18
C THR A 7 14.60 -6.16 -10.05
N ALA A 8 13.95 -7.32 -10.24
CA ALA A 8 13.96 -8.39 -9.26
C ALA A 8 15.38 -8.92 -9.03
N LEU A 9 16.18 -9.04 -10.07
CA LEU A 9 17.56 -9.47 -9.95
C LEU A 9 18.41 -8.50 -9.11
N ILE A 10 18.28 -7.18 -9.35
CA ILE A 10 18.98 -6.17 -8.54
C ILE A 10 18.56 -6.28 -7.07
N SER A 11 17.26 -6.42 -6.79
CA SER A 11 16.75 -6.58 -5.43
C SER A 11 17.30 -7.85 -4.77
N ILE A 12 17.28 -8.99 -5.46
CA ILE A 12 17.82 -10.28 -4.96
C ILE A 12 19.31 -10.17 -4.63
N LEU A 13 20.10 -9.53 -5.49
CA LEU A 13 21.54 -9.39 -5.30
C LEU A 13 21.92 -8.39 -4.21
N SER A 14 21.06 -7.40 -3.93
CA SER A 14 21.30 -6.39 -2.90
C SER A 14 21.09 -6.94 -1.48
N ILE A 15 20.12 -7.83 -1.28
CA ILE A 15 19.71 -8.30 0.06
C ILE A 15 20.82 -9.04 0.82
N PRO A 16 21.63 -9.94 0.22
CA PRO A 16 22.72 -10.60 0.95
C PRO A 16 23.73 -9.61 1.54
N SER A 17 24.07 -8.55 0.80
CA SER A 17 24.95 -7.47 1.27
C SER A 17 24.33 -6.70 2.42
N ILE A 18 23.04 -6.37 2.32
CA ILE A 18 22.28 -5.70 3.39
C ILE A 18 22.23 -6.57 4.65
N LEU A 19 21.96 -7.87 4.51
CA LEU A 19 21.97 -8.82 5.63
C LEU A 19 23.35 -8.94 6.28
N HIS A 20 24.42 -8.93 5.47
CA HIS A 20 25.78 -8.95 5.99
C HIS A 20 26.08 -7.69 6.82
N ILE A 21 25.77 -6.49 6.29
CA ILE A 21 25.94 -5.22 7.02
C ILE A 21 25.11 -5.21 8.30
N ALA A 22 23.86 -5.65 8.24
CA ALA A 22 22.99 -5.73 9.41
C ALA A 22 23.57 -6.62 10.52
N ARG A 23 24.18 -7.76 10.13
CA ARG A 23 24.86 -8.66 11.08
C ARG A 23 26.09 -8.01 11.70
N VAL A 24 26.95 -7.43 10.90
CA VAL A 24 28.21 -6.80 11.38
C VAL A 24 27.94 -5.60 12.28
N ARG A 25 26.87 -4.85 12.00
CA ARG A 25 26.48 -3.63 12.73
C ARG A 25 25.45 -3.88 13.83
N HIS A 26 25.03 -5.13 14.06
CA HIS A 26 23.99 -5.51 15.04
C HIS A 26 22.68 -4.72 14.89
N LEU A 27 22.24 -4.48 13.63
CA LEU A 27 21.00 -3.75 13.30
C LEU A 27 19.82 -4.74 13.27
N TYR A 28 19.42 -5.20 14.46
CA TYR A 28 18.30 -6.14 14.63
C TYR A 28 17.18 -5.51 15.43
N ASP A 29 15.97 -6.01 15.20
CA ASP A 29 14.83 -5.72 16.05
C ASP A 29 14.97 -6.46 17.38
N ASP A 30 14.76 -5.76 18.51
CA ASP A 30 14.63 -6.38 19.83
C ASP A 30 13.33 -7.19 19.85
N ILE A 31 13.40 -8.45 19.49
CA ILE A 31 12.32 -9.40 19.73
C ILE A 31 12.19 -9.55 21.24
N GLY A 32 11.19 -8.87 21.82
CA GLY A 32 10.96 -8.72 23.24
C GLY A 32 11.24 -10.00 24.06
N HIS A 33 11.65 -9.82 25.29
CA HIS A 33 12.20 -10.68 26.37
C HIS A 33 11.88 -12.20 26.42
N PHE A 34 11.22 -12.83 25.45
CA PHE A 34 10.74 -14.22 25.55
C PHE A 34 11.53 -15.27 24.76
N ARG A 35 12.59 -14.93 24.03
CA ARG A 35 13.49 -15.92 23.42
C ARG A 35 14.95 -15.62 23.74
N LYS A 36 15.35 -15.98 24.94
CA LYS A 36 16.75 -16.27 25.28
C LYS A 36 17.10 -17.60 24.66
N GLN A 37 17.91 -17.59 23.62
CA GLN A 37 19.04 -18.46 23.27
C GLN A 37 19.23 -18.48 21.73
N HIS A 38 20.32 -17.82 21.26
CA HIS A 38 20.99 -18.00 19.96
C HIS A 38 20.32 -17.49 18.67
N ASP A 39 19.19 -16.79 18.67
CA ASP A 39 18.67 -16.16 17.45
C ASP A 39 18.93 -14.64 17.46
N HIS A 40 19.87 -14.24 16.59
CA HIS A 40 19.98 -12.82 16.20
C HIS A 40 18.63 -12.40 15.60
N GLY A 41 18.07 -11.25 16.04
CA GLY A 41 16.82 -10.74 15.53
C GLY A 41 16.78 -10.59 14.00
N ILE A 42 15.62 -10.36 13.41
CA ILE A 42 15.47 -10.18 11.96
C ILE A 42 15.60 -8.68 11.64
N PRO A 43 16.52 -8.27 10.72
CA PRO A 43 16.72 -6.85 10.40
C PRO A 43 15.54 -6.28 9.60
N ARG A 44 15.22 -4.98 9.84
CA ARG A 44 14.14 -4.22 9.16
C ARG A 44 14.67 -3.39 7.99
N LEU A 45 15.57 -3.93 7.18
CA LEU A 45 16.23 -3.19 6.10
C LEU A 45 15.86 -3.66 4.70
N GLY A 46 14.80 -4.45 4.56
CA GLY A 46 14.34 -4.95 3.26
C GLY A 46 13.89 -3.85 2.30
N GLY A 47 13.34 -2.77 2.85
CA GLY A 47 12.95 -1.59 2.08
C GLY A 47 14.10 -0.92 1.34
N VAL A 48 15.33 -1.03 1.84
CA VAL A 48 16.52 -0.51 1.15
C VAL A 48 16.72 -1.21 -0.20
N ALA A 49 16.57 -2.54 -0.24
CA ALA A 49 16.70 -3.30 -1.49
C ALA A 49 15.58 -2.95 -2.48
N ILE A 50 14.33 -2.79 -1.99
CA ILE A 50 13.18 -2.39 -2.80
C ILE A 50 13.44 -1.02 -3.41
N PHE A 51 13.83 -0.03 -2.61
CA PHE A 51 14.06 1.34 -3.05
C PHE A 51 15.22 1.44 -4.05
N VAL A 52 16.38 0.84 -3.74
CA VAL A 52 17.56 0.90 -4.60
C VAL A 52 17.28 0.22 -5.95
N SER A 53 16.72 -0.98 -5.96
CA SER A 53 16.38 -1.67 -7.20
C SER A 53 15.37 -0.91 -8.05
N TYR A 54 14.37 -0.31 -7.41
CA TYR A 54 13.40 0.56 -8.08
C TYR A 54 14.08 1.78 -8.71
N CYS A 55 14.85 2.56 -7.93
CA CYS A 55 15.48 3.79 -8.41
C CYS A 55 16.47 3.52 -9.55
N VAL A 56 17.32 2.50 -9.42
CA VAL A 56 18.27 2.14 -10.49
C VAL A 56 17.54 1.79 -11.78
N THR A 57 16.50 0.97 -11.70
CA THR A 57 15.73 0.58 -12.87
C THR A 57 14.93 1.75 -13.43
N ALA A 58 14.27 2.55 -12.59
CA ALA A 58 13.51 3.71 -13.01
C ALA A 58 14.40 4.73 -13.74
N LEU A 59 15.58 5.04 -13.23
CA LEU A 59 16.52 5.95 -13.87
C LEU A 59 16.97 5.45 -15.26
N ILE A 60 17.20 4.15 -15.43
CA ILE A 60 17.59 3.58 -16.72
C ILE A 60 16.47 3.69 -17.74
N PHE A 61 15.23 3.38 -17.35
CA PHE A 61 14.11 3.25 -18.29
C PHE A 61 13.28 4.52 -18.46
N THR A 62 13.32 5.48 -17.53
CA THR A 62 12.54 6.73 -17.59
C THR A 62 13.33 7.92 -18.15
N ILE A 63 14.64 7.81 -18.37
CA ILE A 63 15.45 8.85 -19.05
C ILE A 63 14.97 9.10 -20.50
N ILE A 64 14.22 8.17 -21.07
CA ILE A 64 13.85 8.17 -22.50
C ILE A 64 12.62 9.03 -22.77
N ASP A 65 11.77 9.33 -21.76
CA ASP A 65 10.54 10.09 -21.97
C ASP A 65 10.27 11.10 -20.86
N GLN A 66 10.04 12.39 -21.23
CA GLN A 66 9.90 13.52 -20.31
C GLN A 66 8.45 13.83 -19.90
N SER A 67 7.49 13.02 -20.31
CA SER A 67 6.05 13.35 -20.20
C SER A 67 5.46 13.14 -18.80
N PHE A 68 6.10 12.34 -17.94
CA PHE A 68 5.66 12.09 -16.56
C PHE A 68 6.50 12.90 -15.56
N ALA A 69 5.86 13.41 -14.50
CA ALA A 69 6.53 14.15 -13.43
C ALA A 69 7.46 13.25 -12.56
N VAL A 70 8.31 12.46 -13.21
CA VAL A 70 9.20 11.46 -12.59
C VAL A 70 10.16 12.13 -11.62
N GLY A 71 10.64 13.33 -11.94
CA GLY A 71 11.54 14.08 -11.06
C GLY A 71 10.95 14.36 -9.69
N TYR A 72 9.69 14.79 -9.63
CA TYR A 72 8.99 15.03 -8.36
C TYR A 72 8.70 13.75 -7.60
N LEU A 73 8.34 12.67 -8.32
CA LEU A 73 8.14 11.36 -7.72
C LEU A 73 9.43 10.80 -7.11
N LEU A 74 10.55 10.90 -7.81
CA LEU A 74 11.86 10.48 -7.30
C LEU A 74 12.29 11.34 -6.10
N THR A 75 12.10 12.66 -6.15
CA THR A 75 12.40 13.55 -5.03
C THR A 75 11.57 13.18 -3.79
N ALA A 76 10.27 13.01 -3.94
CA ALA A 76 9.37 12.57 -2.90
C ALA A 76 9.78 11.20 -2.33
N SER A 77 10.15 10.27 -3.21
CA SER A 77 10.62 8.93 -2.84
C SER A 77 11.92 8.96 -2.04
N ILE A 78 12.89 9.79 -2.41
CA ILE A 78 14.16 9.93 -1.68
C ILE A 78 13.92 10.51 -0.29
N ILE A 79 13.09 11.55 -0.16
CA ILE A 79 12.77 12.17 1.14
C ILE A 79 12.11 11.12 2.06
N LEU A 80 11.14 10.37 1.53
CA LEU A 80 10.42 9.35 2.30
C LEU A 80 11.34 8.18 2.66
N PHE A 81 12.24 7.78 1.75
CA PHE A 81 13.26 6.76 1.99
C PHE A 81 14.19 7.14 3.13
N ILE A 82 14.73 8.37 3.14
CA ILE A 82 15.63 8.85 4.21
C ILE A 82 14.90 8.82 5.56
N MET A 83 13.65 9.25 5.59
CA MET A 83 12.84 9.24 6.81
C MET A 83 12.56 7.81 7.28
N GLY A 84 12.13 6.92 6.39
CA GLY A 84 11.85 5.52 6.71
C GLY A 84 13.11 4.78 7.20
N LEU A 85 14.26 5.00 6.52
CA LEU A 85 15.53 4.42 6.94
C LEU A 85 15.96 4.90 8.32
N LYS A 86 15.79 6.21 8.61
CA LYS A 86 16.05 6.74 9.94
C LYS A 86 15.15 6.11 10.99
N ASP A 87 13.89 5.88 10.64
CA ASP A 87 12.94 5.22 11.55
C ASP A 87 13.33 3.77 11.83
N ASP A 88 13.67 3.01 10.80
CA ASP A 88 14.10 1.61 10.93
C ASP A 88 15.39 1.44 11.75
N LEU A 89 16.29 2.46 11.74
CA LEU A 89 17.57 2.42 12.44
C LEU A 89 17.51 2.98 13.87
N SER A 90 16.73 4.01 14.13
CA SER A 90 16.79 4.77 15.39
C SER A 90 15.42 5.19 15.96
N GLY A 91 14.34 4.87 15.23
CA GLY A 91 13.02 5.35 15.54
C GLY A 91 12.82 6.84 15.24
N VAL A 92 11.61 7.21 14.85
CA VAL A 92 11.19 8.60 14.59
C VAL A 92 9.84 8.85 15.25
N ASN A 93 9.68 10.01 15.87
CA ASN A 93 8.41 10.41 16.46
C ASN A 93 7.32 10.53 15.40
N SER A 94 6.08 10.11 15.75
CA SER A 94 4.93 10.13 14.84
C SER A 94 4.67 11.51 14.22
N SER A 95 4.87 12.60 14.99
CA SER A 95 4.73 13.98 14.47
C SER A 95 5.75 14.30 13.37
N THR A 96 6.99 13.84 13.51
CA THR A 96 8.04 14.02 12.48
C THR A 96 7.72 13.20 11.24
N LYS A 97 7.27 11.94 11.40
CA LYS A 97 6.81 11.11 10.27
C LYS A 97 5.69 11.80 9.50
N PHE A 98 4.68 12.30 10.21
CA PHE A 98 3.56 13.00 9.60
C PHE A 98 4.00 14.27 8.86
N LEU A 99 4.89 15.08 9.46
CA LEU A 99 5.43 16.29 8.83
C LEU A 99 6.16 15.97 7.53
N VAL A 100 7.01 14.93 7.50
CA VAL A 100 7.73 14.53 6.29
C VAL A 100 6.78 14.01 5.22
N GLN A 101 5.79 13.20 5.59
CA GLN A 101 4.76 12.74 4.66
C GLN A 101 3.94 13.90 4.10
N PHE A 102 3.64 14.93 4.91
CA PHE A 102 2.97 16.14 4.46
C PHE A 102 3.80 16.92 3.44
N VAL A 103 5.10 17.09 3.70
CA VAL A 103 6.03 17.74 2.74
C VAL A 103 6.12 16.94 1.44
N VAL A 104 6.22 15.62 1.52
CA VAL A 104 6.21 14.72 0.35
C VAL A 104 4.91 14.89 -0.45
N ALA A 105 3.77 14.90 0.22
CA ALA A 105 2.47 15.11 -0.43
C ALA A 105 2.36 16.51 -1.06
N LEU A 106 2.89 17.56 -0.42
CA LEU A 106 2.95 18.91 -1.00
C LEU A 106 3.78 18.95 -2.28
N ILE A 107 4.96 18.31 -2.30
CA ILE A 107 5.81 18.24 -3.50
C ILE A 107 5.04 17.59 -4.66
N LEU A 108 4.38 16.47 -4.41
CA LEU A 108 3.61 15.75 -5.44
C LEU A 108 2.41 16.55 -5.94
N VAL A 109 1.64 17.14 -5.02
CA VAL A 109 0.37 17.80 -5.35
C VAL A 109 0.60 19.19 -5.95
N ILE A 110 1.50 20.00 -5.37
CA ILE A 110 1.68 21.39 -5.78
C ILE A 110 2.70 21.52 -6.91
N LEU A 111 3.83 20.81 -6.83
CA LEU A 111 4.88 20.91 -7.83
C LEU A 111 4.70 19.89 -8.96
N GLY A 112 4.27 18.68 -8.62
CA GLY A 112 4.05 17.59 -9.58
C GLY A 112 2.67 17.56 -10.23
N ASP A 113 1.72 18.40 -9.77
CA ASP A 113 0.29 18.40 -10.17
C ASP A 113 -0.38 17.00 -10.10
N ILE A 114 0.11 16.16 -9.18
CA ILE A 114 -0.43 14.82 -8.94
C ILE A 114 -1.57 14.95 -7.94
N ARG A 115 -2.77 15.25 -8.42
CA ARG A 115 -3.94 15.51 -7.58
C ARG A 115 -5.24 15.02 -8.21
N LEU A 116 -6.22 14.73 -7.37
CA LEU A 116 -7.59 14.41 -7.77
C LEU A 116 -8.32 15.72 -8.12
N THR A 117 -8.66 15.89 -9.38
CA THR A 117 -9.32 17.12 -9.86
C THR A 117 -10.85 17.02 -9.88
N SER A 118 -11.39 15.82 -9.64
CA SER A 118 -12.83 15.55 -9.69
C SER A 118 -13.23 14.52 -8.64
N MET A 119 -14.48 14.58 -8.19
CA MET A 119 -15.16 13.53 -7.41
C MET A 119 -15.91 12.54 -8.32
N TYR A 120 -15.90 12.73 -9.63
CA TYR A 120 -16.52 11.82 -10.62
C TYR A 120 -18.01 11.50 -10.32
N GLY A 121 -18.76 12.48 -9.87
CA GLY A 121 -20.19 12.34 -9.54
C GLY A 121 -20.46 11.69 -8.17
N ILE A 122 -19.44 11.38 -7.38
CA ILE A 122 -19.62 10.92 -5.99
C ILE A 122 -20.26 12.09 -5.21
N PHE A 123 -21.39 11.82 -4.53
CA PHE A 123 -22.24 12.82 -3.89
C PHE A 123 -22.73 13.94 -4.83
N GLY A 124 -22.76 13.72 -6.16
CA GLY A 124 -23.16 14.72 -7.14
C GLY A 124 -22.09 15.79 -7.41
N ILE A 125 -20.88 15.64 -6.87
CA ILE A 125 -19.76 16.56 -7.04
C ILE A 125 -18.90 16.06 -8.22
N TYR A 126 -18.60 16.95 -9.14
CA TYR A 126 -17.71 16.70 -10.27
C TYR A 126 -16.39 17.42 -10.06
N ASP A 127 -16.18 18.55 -10.68
CA ASP A 127 -14.90 19.27 -10.62
C ASP A 127 -14.65 19.93 -9.27
N LEU A 128 -13.43 19.81 -8.79
CA LEU A 128 -12.99 20.37 -7.53
C LEU A 128 -12.15 21.64 -7.76
N PRO A 129 -12.43 22.74 -7.05
CA PRO A 129 -11.54 23.90 -7.00
C PRO A 129 -10.14 23.48 -6.55
N PHE A 130 -9.09 24.18 -7.03
CA PHE A 130 -7.69 23.84 -6.80
C PHE A 130 -7.36 23.56 -5.32
N VAL A 131 -7.83 24.41 -4.42
CA VAL A 131 -7.55 24.30 -2.97
C VAL A 131 -8.16 23.01 -2.39
N ILE A 132 -9.41 22.70 -2.73
CA ILE A 132 -10.12 21.51 -2.25
C ILE A 132 -9.49 20.24 -2.85
N SER A 133 -9.22 20.27 -4.15
CA SER A 133 -8.51 19.21 -4.87
C SER A 133 -7.16 18.90 -4.24
N SER A 134 -6.36 19.94 -3.95
CA SER A 134 -5.05 19.79 -3.32
C SER A 134 -5.15 19.23 -1.90
N ALA A 135 -6.05 19.77 -1.07
CA ALA A 135 -6.26 19.30 0.29
C ALA A 135 -6.70 17.83 0.33
N LEU A 136 -7.67 17.46 -0.51
CA LEU A 136 -8.14 16.07 -0.64
C LEU A 136 -7.00 15.15 -1.05
N SER A 137 -6.22 15.53 -2.04
CA SER A 137 -5.12 14.71 -2.57
C SER A 137 -4.02 14.51 -1.53
N ILE A 138 -3.65 15.54 -0.77
CA ILE A 138 -2.69 15.44 0.32
C ILE A 138 -3.18 14.44 1.38
N ILE A 139 -4.46 14.52 1.78
CA ILE A 139 -5.06 13.59 2.75
C ILE A 139 -5.01 12.15 2.21
N VAL A 140 -5.40 11.93 0.96
CA VAL A 140 -5.40 10.60 0.33
C VAL A 140 -3.99 10.04 0.24
N ILE A 141 -3.00 10.84 -0.17
CA ILE A 141 -1.60 10.42 -0.25
C ILE A 141 -1.11 9.97 1.12
N ILE A 142 -1.26 10.79 2.16
CA ILE A 142 -0.83 10.47 3.52
C ILE A 142 -1.56 9.23 4.04
N MET A 143 -2.87 9.14 3.81
CA MET A 143 -3.68 8.00 4.26
C MET A 143 -3.18 6.69 3.65
N ILE A 144 -2.94 6.62 2.34
CA ILE A 144 -2.51 5.39 1.67
C ILE A 144 -1.08 5.01 2.05
N ILE A 145 -0.16 5.98 2.17
CA ILE A 145 1.21 5.74 2.67
C ILE A 145 1.15 5.06 4.04
N ASN A 146 0.38 5.62 4.97
CA ASN A 146 0.24 5.03 6.31
C ASN A 146 -0.54 3.71 6.28
N ALA A 147 -1.52 3.54 5.40
CA ALA A 147 -2.27 2.29 5.28
C ALA A 147 -1.36 1.11 4.88
N PHE A 148 -0.41 1.32 3.96
CA PHE A 148 0.59 0.31 3.62
C PHE A 148 1.55 0.02 4.78
N ASN A 149 1.94 1.03 5.55
CA ASN A 149 2.76 0.83 6.75
C ASN A 149 2.02 0.02 7.82
N LEU A 150 0.72 0.27 8.01
CA LEU A 150 -0.09 -0.44 9.01
C LEU A 150 -0.36 -1.91 8.65
N ILE A 151 -0.40 -2.29 7.37
CA ILE A 151 -0.55 -3.69 6.97
C ILE A 151 0.77 -4.47 6.94
N ASP A 152 1.93 -3.83 7.11
CA ASP A 152 3.25 -4.49 7.21
C ASP A 152 3.48 -5.11 8.58
N GLY A 153 2.47 -5.78 9.12
CA GLY A 153 2.51 -6.42 10.43
C GLY A 153 2.82 -7.92 10.42
N ILE A 154 2.84 -8.56 9.24
CA ILE A 154 3.14 -9.99 9.07
C ILE A 154 3.94 -10.23 7.79
N ASP A 155 4.71 -11.34 7.77
CA ASP A 155 5.54 -11.72 6.62
C ASP A 155 4.74 -11.68 5.32
N SER A 156 5.32 -11.08 4.29
CA SER A 156 4.85 -11.00 2.92
C SER A 156 3.54 -10.22 2.64
N LEU A 157 2.74 -9.84 3.63
CA LEU A 157 1.43 -9.23 3.39
C LEU A 157 1.53 -7.91 2.63
N ALA A 158 2.30 -6.94 3.13
CA ALA A 158 2.44 -5.64 2.47
C ALA A 158 3.09 -5.78 1.09
N GLY A 159 4.07 -6.68 0.95
CA GLY A 159 4.71 -6.99 -0.33
C GLY A 159 3.74 -7.57 -1.37
N ILE A 160 2.97 -8.61 -1.01
CA ILE A 160 2.00 -9.23 -1.92
C ILE A 160 0.87 -8.26 -2.27
N THR A 161 0.38 -7.49 -1.29
CA THR A 161 -0.63 -6.45 -1.54
C THR A 161 -0.09 -5.38 -2.51
N GLY A 162 1.17 -4.95 -2.33
CA GLY A 162 1.84 -4.02 -3.24
C GLY A 162 2.00 -4.58 -4.66
N ILE A 163 2.34 -5.88 -4.80
CA ILE A 163 2.40 -6.55 -6.11
C ILE A 163 1.03 -6.59 -6.76
N LEU A 164 -0.01 -7.04 -6.06
CA LEU A 164 -1.36 -7.13 -6.62
C LEU A 164 -1.87 -5.76 -7.10
N ALA A 165 -1.68 -4.72 -6.28
CA ALA A 165 -2.08 -3.37 -6.63
C ALA A 165 -1.35 -2.87 -7.88
N ASN A 166 -0.03 -2.99 -7.92
CA ASN A 166 0.76 -2.44 -9.02
C ASN A 166 0.72 -3.30 -10.30
N LEU A 167 0.45 -4.62 -10.20
CA LEU A 167 0.11 -5.43 -11.38
C LEU A 167 -1.24 -5.02 -11.97
N ALA A 168 -2.25 -4.76 -11.13
CA ALA A 168 -3.54 -4.27 -11.59
C ALA A 168 -3.39 -2.90 -12.26
N PHE A 169 -2.67 -1.96 -11.63
CA PHE A 169 -2.38 -0.65 -12.24
C PHE A 169 -1.62 -0.80 -13.56
N ALA A 170 -0.57 -1.61 -13.62
CA ALA A 170 0.17 -1.85 -14.86
C ALA A 170 -0.73 -2.37 -15.98
N GLY A 171 -1.58 -3.37 -15.70
CA GLY A 171 -2.52 -3.90 -16.67
C GLY A 171 -3.51 -2.85 -17.18
N LEU A 172 -4.05 -2.02 -16.28
CA LEU A 172 -4.97 -0.94 -16.64
C LEU A 172 -4.28 0.16 -17.44
N PHE A 173 -3.04 0.54 -17.08
CA PHE A 173 -2.26 1.50 -17.85
C PHE A 173 -1.90 0.96 -19.24
N PHE A 174 -1.56 -0.32 -19.39
CA PHE A 174 -1.40 -0.95 -20.70
C PHE A 174 -2.69 -0.91 -21.51
N TYR A 175 -3.83 -1.17 -20.89
CA TYR A 175 -5.13 -1.14 -21.54
C TYR A 175 -5.48 0.26 -22.09
N ILE A 176 -5.12 1.33 -21.37
CA ILE A 176 -5.35 2.73 -21.82
C ILE A 176 -4.14 3.32 -22.57
N HIS A 177 -3.19 2.52 -23.03
CA HIS A 177 -2.00 2.93 -23.79
C HIS A 177 -1.05 3.91 -23.05
N GLN A 178 -1.04 3.88 -21.72
CA GLN A 178 -0.16 4.68 -20.84
C GLN A 178 1.05 3.85 -20.41
N TYR A 179 1.97 3.60 -21.35
CA TYR A 179 3.06 2.63 -21.15
C TYR A 179 4.07 3.04 -20.09
N GLU A 180 4.33 4.34 -19.92
CA GLU A 180 5.25 4.83 -18.89
C GLU A 180 4.77 4.51 -17.48
N ALA A 181 3.50 4.83 -17.18
CA ALA A 181 2.90 4.52 -15.89
C ALA A 181 2.84 3.01 -15.64
N ALA A 182 2.60 2.22 -16.70
CA ALA A 182 2.67 0.77 -16.63
C ALA A 182 4.09 0.28 -16.28
N ILE A 183 5.12 0.85 -16.91
CA ILE A 183 6.54 0.51 -16.63
C ILE A 183 6.89 0.85 -15.19
N ILE A 184 6.53 2.03 -14.67
CA ILE A 184 6.79 2.45 -13.29
C ILE A 184 6.15 1.47 -12.30
N SER A 185 4.89 1.06 -12.55
CA SER A 185 4.21 0.04 -11.73
C SER A 185 4.94 -1.31 -11.79
N LEU A 186 5.38 -1.75 -12.97
CA LEU A 186 6.11 -3.03 -13.15
C LEU A 186 7.50 -3.01 -12.51
N ILE A 187 8.19 -1.88 -12.48
CA ILE A 187 9.46 -1.72 -11.76
C ILE A 187 9.24 -1.98 -10.26
N LEU A 188 8.18 -1.42 -9.67
CA LEU A 188 7.86 -1.68 -8.26
C LEU A 188 7.53 -3.16 -8.03
N VAL A 189 6.77 -3.79 -8.91
CA VAL A 189 6.48 -5.23 -8.84
C VAL A 189 7.78 -6.04 -8.84
N GLY A 190 8.72 -5.74 -9.74
CA GLY A 190 10.00 -6.42 -9.82
C GLY A 190 10.82 -6.28 -8.53
N SER A 191 10.91 -5.06 -7.99
CA SER A 191 11.67 -4.81 -6.76
C SER A 191 11.09 -5.56 -5.55
N ILE A 192 9.75 -5.61 -5.43
CA ILE A 192 9.08 -6.36 -4.36
C ILE A 192 9.24 -7.88 -4.56
N LEU A 193 9.15 -8.40 -5.79
CA LEU A 193 9.36 -9.82 -6.07
C LEU A 193 10.75 -10.29 -5.62
N GLY A 194 11.80 -9.49 -5.90
CA GLY A 194 13.14 -9.78 -5.42
C GLY A 194 13.24 -9.79 -3.90
N PHE A 195 12.60 -8.85 -3.23
CA PHE A 195 12.53 -8.79 -1.77
C PHE A 195 11.77 -10.00 -1.18
N LEU A 196 10.64 -10.40 -1.75
CA LEU A 196 9.83 -11.52 -1.26
C LEU A 196 10.58 -12.84 -1.22
N ARG A 197 11.62 -13.03 -2.06
CA ARG A 197 12.51 -14.22 -1.99
C ARG A 197 13.08 -14.44 -0.59
N TYR A 198 13.23 -13.37 0.20
CA TYR A 198 13.80 -13.40 1.55
C TYR A 198 12.79 -13.07 2.66
N ASN A 199 11.62 -12.55 2.30
CA ASN A 199 10.56 -12.16 3.26
C ASN A 199 9.42 -13.18 3.35
N LEU A 200 9.32 -14.16 2.43
CA LEU A 200 8.36 -15.27 2.56
C LEU A 200 8.65 -16.04 3.84
N THR A 201 7.58 -16.49 4.49
CA THR A 201 7.63 -17.18 5.80
C THR A 201 8.45 -18.48 5.76
N PRO A 202 9.45 -18.69 6.64
CA PRO A 202 9.90 -17.77 7.69
C PRO A 202 10.79 -16.65 7.12
N ALA A 203 10.46 -15.39 7.44
CA ALA A 203 11.19 -14.24 6.90
C ALA A 203 12.63 -14.19 7.42
N LYS A 204 13.57 -13.83 6.52
CA LYS A 204 15.00 -13.58 6.83
C LYS A 204 15.30 -12.09 6.96
N ILE A 205 14.42 -11.24 6.45
CA ILE A 205 14.50 -9.78 6.48
C ILE A 205 13.07 -9.22 6.51
N PHE A 206 12.83 -8.20 7.32
CA PHE A 206 11.57 -7.45 7.32
C PHE A 206 11.65 -6.26 6.37
N MET A 207 10.49 -5.81 5.89
CA MET A 207 10.37 -4.69 4.97
C MET A 207 10.77 -3.37 5.63
N GLY A 208 10.29 -3.12 6.83
CA GLY A 208 10.45 -1.89 7.59
C GLY A 208 9.66 -0.71 7.04
N ASP A 209 9.72 0.41 7.74
CA ASP A 209 9.07 1.66 7.33
C ASP A 209 9.64 2.19 6.01
N THR A 210 10.93 1.97 5.76
CA THR A 210 11.58 2.29 4.48
C THR A 210 10.84 1.69 3.29
N GLY A 211 10.43 0.43 3.37
CA GLY A 211 9.78 -0.27 2.26
C GLY A 211 8.28 -0.03 2.20
N SER A 212 7.59 -0.15 3.32
CA SER A 212 6.13 -0.05 3.37
C SER A 212 5.62 1.33 2.99
N LEU A 213 6.25 2.41 3.48
CA LEU A 213 5.93 3.79 3.11
C LEU A 213 6.21 4.05 1.63
N PHE A 214 7.31 3.50 1.10
CA PHE A 214 7.67 3.64 -0.31
C PHE A 214 6.67 2.94 -1.23
N ILE A 215 6.27 1.69 -0.93
CA ILE A 215 5.25 0.97 -1.69
C ILE A 215 3.93 1.74 -1.66
N GLY A 216 3.54 2.28 -0.50
CA GLY A 216 2.34 3.11 -0.35
C GLY A 216 2.40 4.37 -1.23
N LEU A 217 3.55 5.06 -1.25
CA LEU A 217 3.76 6.25 -2.07
C LEU A 217 3.58 5.97 -3.56
N ILE A 218 4.28 4.96 -4.11
CA ILE A 218 4.15 4.64 -5.53
C ILE A 218 2.73 4.19 -5.85
N SER A 219 2.13 3.34 -5.01
CA SER A 219 0.77 2.84 -5.23
C SER A 219 -0.27 3.96 -5.26
N VAL A 220 -0.18 4.97 -4.37
CA VAL A 220 -1.14 6.10 -4.38
C VAL A 220 -0.92 7.03 -5.56
N VAL A 221 0.32 7.24 -5.98
CA VAL A 221 0.62 8.04 -7.18
C VAL A 221 0.06 7.36 -8.42
N MET A 222 0.22 6.04 -8.56
CA MET A 222 -0.39 5.28 -9.67
C MET A 222 -1.91 5.31 -9.61
N ALA A 223 -2.49 5.24 -8.42
CA ALA A 223 -3.93 5.37 -8.21
C ALA A 223 -4.48 6.72 -8.71
N ILE A 224 -3.90 7.84 -8.27
CA ILE A 224 -4.30 9.19 -8.69
C ILE A 224 -4.11 9.35 -10.21
N ARG A 225 -2.97 8.89 -10.75
CA ARG A 225 -2.70 8.95 -12.21
C ARG A 225 -3.72 8.18 -13.02
N LEU A 226 -4.11 6.97 -12.59
CA LEU A 226 -5.13 6.20 -13.29
C LEU A 226 -6.47 6.94 -13.33
N ILE A 227 -6.89 7.47 -12.20
CA ILE A 227 -8.13 8.24 -12.08
C ILE A 227 -8.11 9.45 -13.01
N GLU A 228 -7.06 10.25 -12.98
CA GLU A 228 -6.98 11.50 -13.77
C GLU A 228 -6.85 11.24 -15.28
N LEU A 229 -6.07 10.25 -15.69
CA LEU A 229 -5.91 9.88 -17.10
C LEU A 229 -7.20 9.33 -17.74
N THR A 230 -8.11 8.81 -16.93
CA THR A 230 -9.40 8.29 -17.40
C THR A 230 -10.56 9.29 -17.24
N LYS A 231 -10.26 10.53 -16.81
CA LYS A 231 -11.28 11.58 -16.61
C LYS A 231 -12.01 11.96 -17.87
N PHE A 232 -11.28 12.05 -19.00
CA PHE A 232 -11.84 12.43 -20.28
C PHE A 232 -11.68 11.31 -21.30
N ALA A 233 -12.72 11.15 -22.13
CA ALA A 233 -12.67 10.23 -23.26
C ALA A 233 -11.62 10.72 -24.29
N THR A 234 -10.61 9.91 -24.56
CA THR A 234 -9.63 10.17 -25.60
C THR A 234 -9.97 9.31 -26.81
N PRO A 235 -10.13 9.88 -28.03
CA PRO A 235 -10.41 9.09 -29.22
C PRO A 235 -9.35 7.99 -29.43
N GLY A 236 -9.80 6.76 -29.69
CA GLY A 236 -8.90 5.62 -29.92
C GLY A 236 -8.28 5.00 -28.65
N VAL A 237 -8.58 5.52 -27.47
CA VAL A 237 -8.14 4.94 -26.19
C VAL A 237 -9.34 4.25 -25.49
N PRO A 238 -9.20 3.00 -25.06
CA PRO A 238 -10.24 2.31 -24.29
C PRO A 238 -10.57 3.06 -23.00
N GLN A 239 -11.84 3.07 -22.62
CA GLN A 239 -12.31 3.76 -21.41
C GLN A 239 -12.50 2.80 -20.24
N ILE A 240 -12.25 3.29 -19.04
CA ILE A 240 -12.53 2.63 -17.79
C ILE A 240 -13.73 3.34 -17.14
N SER A 241 -14.88 2.67 -17.10
CA SER A 241 -16.17 3.28 -16.74
C SER A 241 -16.22 3.82 -15.31
N SER A 242 -15.51 3.23 -14.36
CA SER A 242 -15.55 3.58 -12.93
C SER A 242 -14.16 3.52 -12.31
N ALA A 243 -13.21 4.27 -12.90
CA ALA A 243 -11.82 4.27 -12.47
C ALA A 243 -11.61 4.60 -10.98
N PRO A 244 -12.29 5.60 -10.36
CA PRO A 244 -12.21 5.81 -8.91
C PRO A 244 -12.61 4.59 -8.09
N ALA A 245 -13.74 3.96 -8.42
CA ALA A 245 -14.21 2.77 -7.70
C ALA A 245 -13.29 1.57 -7.90
N LEU A 246 -12.79 1.36 -9.11
CA LEU A 246 -11.81 0.31 -9.42
C LEU A 246 -10.50 0.54 -8.65
N THR A 247 -10.05 1.78 -8.56
CA THR A 247 -8.86 2.15 -7.79
C THR A 247 -9.04 1.87 -6.29
N VAL A 248 -10.22 2.20 -5.73
CA VAL A 248 -10.56 1.83 -4.35
C VAL A 248 -10.57 0.31 -4.17
N ALA A 249 -11.10 -0.46 -5.12
CA ALA A 249 -11.10 -1.92 -5.07
C ALA A 249 -9.68 -2.52 -5.10
N ILE A 250 -8.79 -1.94 -5.92
CA ILE A 250 -7.38 -2.36 -5.99
C ILE A 250 -6.68 -2.15 -4.64
N LEU A 251 -6.96 -1.06 -3.95
CA LEU A 251 -6.35 -0.70 -2.68
C LEU A 251 -7.24 -1.01 -1.46
N ILE A 252 -8.26 -1.85 -1.60
CA ILE A 252 -9.30 -2.01 -0.58
C ILE A 252 -8.75 -2.59 0.73
N VAL A 253 -7.77 -3.51 0.68
CA VAL A 253 -7.22 -4.13 1.88
C VAL A 253 -6.58 -3.10 2.79
N PRO A 254 -5.58 -2.28 2.37
CA PRO A 254 -5.02 -1.24 3.21
C PRO A 254 -6.04 -0.15 3.57
N ILE A 255 -6.91 0.27 2.65
CA ILE A 255 -7.91 1.31 2.89
C ILE A 255 -8.90 0.87 3.96
N PHE A 256 -9.53 -0.28 3.76
CA PHE A 256 -10.60 -0.75 4.65
C PHE A 256 -10.07 -1.03 6.06
N ASP A 257 -8.91 -1.69 6.19
CA ASP A 257 -8.33 -1.98 7.50
C ASP A 257 -8.00 -0.69 8.27
N THR A 258 -7.43 0.31 7.61
CA THR A 258 -7.11 1.61 8.23
C THR A 258 -8.37 2.35 8.67
N ILE A 259 -9.38 2.46 7.80
CA ILE A 259 -10.65 3.13 8.12
C ILE A 259 -11.34 2.40 9.27
N ARG A 260 -11.41 1.06 9.24
CA ARG A 260 -12.01 0.26 10.29
C ARG A 260 -11.36 0.51 11.65
N VAL A 261 -10.03 0.45 11.71
CA VAL A 261 -9.29 0.66 12.97
C VAL A 261 -9.51 2.07 13.49
N PHE A 262 -9.53 3.10 12.63
CA PHE A 262 -9.84 4.47 13.01
C PHE A 262 -11.25 4.60 13.61
N PHE A 263 -12.25 3.99 12.98
CA PHE A 263 -13.63 3.97 13.47
C PHE A 263 -13.73 3.31 14.84
N VAL A 264 -13.12 2.13 14.99
CA VAL A 264 -13.12 1.40 16.27
C VAL A 264 -12.49 2.22 17.39
N ARG A 265 -11.38 2.91 17.13
CA ARG A 265 -10.71 3.77 18.11
C ARG A 265 -11.59 4.95 18.53
N ILE A 266 -12.19 5.64 17.56
CA ILE A 266 -13.10 6.76 17.83
C ILE A 266 -14.30 6.32 18.70
N ILE A 267 -14.95 5.21 18.38
CA ILE A 267 -16.09 4.68 19.14
C ILE A 267 -15.69 4.32 20.58
N ASN A 268 -14.44 3.86 20.77
CA ASN A 268 -13.92 3.52 22.10
C ASN A 268 -13.30 4.71 22.84
N GLY A 269 -13.37 5.94 22.31
CA GLY A 269 -12.81 7.14 22.94
C GLY A 269 -11.28 7.17 22.95
N ILE A 270 -10.61 6.38 22.08
CA ILE A 270 -9.17 6.28 21.94
C ILE A 270 -8.70 7.14 20.76
N SER A 271 -7.52 7.76 20.88
CA SER A 271 -6.95 8.53 19.77
C SER A 271 -6.82 7.66 18.50
N PRO A 272 -7.28 8.11 17.33
CA PRO A 272 -7.15 7.38 16.07
C PRO A 272 -5.70 7.04 15.70
N PHE A 273 -4.73 7.80 16.23
CA PHE A 273 -3.30 7.66 15.95
C PHE A 273 -2.54 6.81 16.98
N SER A 274 -3.22 6.24 17.98
CA SER A 274 -2.58 5.33 18.95
C SER A 274 -2.18 4.02 18.29
N ALA A 275 -1.12 3.37 18.78
CA ALA A 275 -0.74 2.03 18.32
C ALA A 275 -1.80 1.00 18.75
N ASP A 276 -2.13 0.04 17.87
CA ASP A 276 -3.14 -0.99 18.13
C ASP A 276 -2.75 -2.30 17.44
N ARG A 277 -3.18 -3.42 17.99
CA ARG A 277 -3.04 -4.77 17.42
C ARG A 277 -4.38 -5.32 16.91
N ASN A 278 -5.32 -4.44 16.56
CA ASN A 278 -6.66 -4.83 16.10
C ASN A 278 -6.82 -4.80 14.56
N HIS A 279 -5.69 -4.80 13.82
CA HIS A 279 -5.70 -4.91 12.36
C HIS A 279 -6.26 -6.25 11.90
N ILE A 280 -6.87 -6.29 10.69
CA ILE A 280 -7.57 -7.47 10.17
C ILE A 280 -6.65 -8.70 10.09
N HIS A 281 -5.37 -8.52 9.75
CA HIS A 281 -4.40 -9.61 9.70
C HIS A 281 -4.14 -10.21 11.09
N HIS A 282 -4.05 -9.41 12.15
CA HIS A 282 -3.94 -9.92 13.53
C HIS A 282 -5.16 -10.70 13.97
N ARG A 283 -6.35 -10.30 13.51
CA ARG A 283 -7.59 -11.00 13.81
C ARG A 283 -7.66 -12.37 13.13
N ILE A 284 -7.19 -12.47 11.87
CA ILE A 284 -7.11 -13.74 11.15
C ILE A 284 -6.07 -14.66 11.80
N LEU A 285 -4.92 -14.12 12.25
CA LEU A 285 -3.93 -14.89 13.01
C LEU A 285 -4.52 -15.47 14.33
N LYS A 286 -5.37 -14.72 15.06
CA LYS A 286 -6.07 -15.20 16.25
C LYS A 286 -7.00 -16.40 15.98
N LEU A 287 -7.49 -16.54 14.74
CA LEU A 287 -8.23 -17.73 14.30
C LEU A 287 -7.36 -18.99 14.20
N GLY A 288 -6.02 -18.84 14.25
CA GLY A 288 -5.06 -19.96 14.16
C GLY A 288 -4.43 -20.11 12.78
N TYR A 289 -4.66 -19.19 11.84
CA TYR A 289 -4.01 -19.21 10.53
C TYR A 289 -2.55 -18.75 10.62
N THR A 290 -1.70 -19.26 9.74
CA THR A 290 -0.29 -18.82 9.59
C THR A 290 -0.21 -17.48 8.87
N HIS A 291 0.98 -16.82 8.90
CA HIS A 291 1.22 -15.59 8.14
C HIS A 291 0.90 -15.76 6.65
N LEU A 292 1.38 -16.85 6.03
CA LEU A 292 1.12 -17.12 4.61
C LEU A 292 -0.37 -17.34 4.31
N GLN A 293 -1.07 -18.12 5.14
CA GLN A 293 -2.51 -18.34 4.97
C GLN A 293 -3.30 -17.04 5.11
N THR A 294 -2.94 -16.20 6.09
CA THR A 294 -3.54 -14.87 6.29
C THR A 294 -3.35 -13.99 5.05
N THR A 295 -2.13 -13.97 4.53
CA THR A 295 -1.82 -13.21 3.30
C THR A 295 -2.61 -13.73 2.11
N ILE A 296 -2.75 -15.03 1.93
CA ILE A 296 -3.57 -15.63 0.84
C ILE A 296 -5.04 -15.24 1.00
N ILE A 297 -5.62 -15.34 2.19
CA ILE A 297 -7.02 -14.97 2.45
C ILE A 297 -7.27 -13.51 2.05
N LEU A 298 -6.41 -12.58 2.50
CA LEU A 298 -6.55 -11.16 2.18
C LEU A 298 -6.30 -10.87 0.69
N SER A 299 -5.38 -11.60 0.05
CA SER A 299 -5.11 -11.47 -1.39
C SER A 299 -6.29 -11.95 -2.23
N VAL A 300 -6.90 -13.09 -1.88
CA VAL A 300 -8.10 -13.60 -2.56
C VAL A 300 -9.26 -12.61 -2.38
N PHE A 301 -9.46 -12.09 -1.17
CA PHE A 301 -10.46 -11.06 -0.92
C PHE A 301 -10.24 -9.82 -1.80
N ASN A 302 -8.99 -9.33 -1.91
CA ASN A 302 -8.65 -8.20 -2.78
C ASN A 302 -8.97 -8.50 -4.25
N LEU A 303 -8.58 -9.69 -4.76
CA LEU A 303 -8.87 -10.10 -6.14
C LEU A 303 -10.38 -10.19 -6.41
N VAL A 304 -11.17 -10.65 -5.44
CA VAL A 304 -12.66 -10.66 -5.56
C VAL A 304 -13.18 -9.23 -5.69
N CYS A 305 -12.70 -8.29 -4.87
CA CYS A 305 -13.11 -6.88 -4.97
C CYS A 305 -12.72 -6.26 -6.33
N ILE A 306 -11.51 -6.53 -6.83
CA ILE A 306 -11.07 -6.08 -8.17
C ILE A 306 -11.97 -6.68 -9.26
N GLY A 307 -12.24 -8.00 -9.19
CA GLY A 307 -13.12 -8.68 -10.13
C GLY A 307 -14.54 -8.10 -10.14
N LEU A 308 -15.12 -7.83 -8.96
CA LEU A 308 -16.42 -7.18 -8.85
C LEU A 308 -16.39 -5.78 -9.48
N ALA A 309 -15.33 -4.99 -9.23
CA ALA A 309 -15.20 -3.65 -9.79
C ALA A 309 -15.10 -3.66 -11.32
N LEU A 310 -14.38 -4.63 -11.89
CA LEU A 310 -14.26 -4.80 -13.34
C LEU A 310 -15.58 -5.26 -13.98
N LEU A 311 -16.27 -6.21 -13.37
CA LEU A 311 -17.52 -6.78 -13.91
C LEU A 311 -18.70 -5.81 -13.80
N LEU A 312 -18.75 -5.02 -12.73
CA LEU A 312 -19.88 -4.14 -12.39
C LEU A 312 -19.55 -2.66 -12.62
N GLY A 313 -18.52 -2.34 -13.39
CA GLY A 313 -18.10 -0.96 -13.66
C GLY A 313 -19.20 -0.06 -14.22
N GLY A 314 -20.22 -0.61 -14.86
CA GLY A 314 -21.39 0.11 -15.36
C GLY A 314 -22.33 0.69 -14.29
N LEU A 315 -22.21 0.28 -13.01
CA LEU A 315 -23.03 0.80 -11.91
C LEU A 315 -22.70 2.27 -11.53
N GLY A 316 -21.57 2.79 -12.01
CA GLY A 316 -21.05 4.09 -11.61
C GLY A 316 -20.29 4.08 -10.29
N ASN A 317 -19.49 5.13 -10.07
CA ASN A 317 -18.53 5.19 -8.98
C ASN A 317 -19.15 5.05 -7.60
N PHE A 318 -20.22 5.79 -7.31
CA PHE A 318 -20.85 5.83 -5.99
C PHE A 318 -21.39 4.45 -5.58
N ALA A 319 -22.22 3.84 -6.44
CA ALA A 319 -22.84 2.55 -6.16
C ALA A 319 -21.77 1.44 -6.03
N LEU A 320 -20.76 1.48 -6.88
CA LEU A 320 -19.68 0.49 -6.87
C LEU A 320 -18.79 0.61 -5.63
N ILE A 321 -18.43 1.83 -5.21
CA ILE A 321 -17.71 2.06 -3.95
C ILE A 321 -18.54 1.55 -2.77
N ALA A 322 -19.83 1.89 -2.71
CA ALA A 322 -20.73 1.41 -1.65
C ALA A 322 -20.80 -0.13 -1.62
N LEU A 323 -20.88 -0.78 -2.78
CA LEU A 323 -20.86 -2.24 -2.89
C LEU A 323 -19.55 -2.83 -2.34
N ILE A 324 -18.39 -2.29 -2.74
CA ILE A 324 -17.08 -2.78 -2.31
C ILE A 324 -16.92 -2.64 -0.79
N PHE A 325 -17.33 -1.50 -0.21
CA PHE A 325 -17.31 -1.31 1.24
C PHE A 325 -18.29 -2.25 1.95
N THR A 326 -19.48 -2.50 1.39
CA THR A 326 -20.44 -3.46 1.94
C THR A 326 -19.85 -4.88 1.97
N VAL A 327 -19.24 -5.33 0.87
CA VAL A 327 -18.55 -6.62 0.81
C VAL A 327 -17.42 -6.70 1.84
N SER A 328 -16.66 -5.61 2.03
CA SER A 328 -15.59 -5.53 3.03
C SER A 328 -16.11 -5.60 4.47
N ILE A 329 -17.23 -4.95 4.76
CA ILE A 329 -17.91 -5.01 6.05
C ILE A 329 -18.40 -6.45 6.32
N LEU A 330 -19.04 -7.08 5.34
CA LEU A 330 -19.52 -8.46 5.47
C LEU A 330 -18.36 -9.44 5.69
N PHE A 331 -17.25 -9.27 4.98
CA PHE A 331 -16.04 -10.06 5.19
C PHE A 331 -15.49 -9.89 6.61
N ASN A 332 -15.39 -8.65 7.10
CA ASN A 332 -14.96 -8.38 8.48
C ASN A 332 -15.93 -8.94 9.53
N TRP A 333 -17.24 -8.87 9.28
CA TRP A 333 -18.24 -9.48 10.17
C TRP A 333 -18.12 -11.00 10.22
N GLY A 334 -17.85 -11.64 9.08
CA GLY A 334 -17.56 -13.08 9.04
C GLY A 334 -16.40 -13.46 9.94
N ILE A 335 -15.28 -12.73 9.88
CA ILE A 335 -14.13 -12.92 10.77
C ILE A 335 -14.53 -12.71 12.24
N THR A 336 -15.29 -11.66 12.54
CA THR A 336 -15.76 -11.37 13.91
C THR A 336 -16.64 -12.50 14.44
N PHE A 337 -17.59 -12.97 13.63
CA PHE A 337 -18.50 -14.04 14.00
C PHE A 337 -17.74 -15.32 14.34
N ILE A 338 -16.78 -15.73 13.51
CA ILE A 338 -15.96 -16.93 13.72
C ILE A 338 -15.10 -16.79 14.99
N LEU A 339 -14.48 -15.63 15.21
CA LEU A 339 -13.68 -15.36 16.41
C LEU A 339 -14.50 -15.53 17.68
N ARG A 340 -15.68 -14.89 17.75
CA ARG A 340 -16.53 -14.92 18.94
C ARG A 340 -17.21 -16.27 19.16
N SER A 341 -17.58 -16.96 18.08
CA SER A 341 -18.06 -18.33 18.17
C SER A 341 -17.01 -19.25 18.81
N LYS A 342 -15.73 -19.02 18.52
CA LYS A 342 -14.60 -19.77 19.11
C LYS A 342 -14.37 -19.42 20.60
N GLU A 343 -14.58 -18.15 20.94
CA GLU A 343 -14.45 -17.64 22.33
C GLU A 343 -15.72 -17.87 23.18
N ARG A 344 -16.79 -18.43 22.64
CA ARG A 344 -18.11 -18.62 23.26
C ARG A 344 -18.75 -17.31 23.78
N GLU A 345 -18.42 -16.19 23.19
CA GLU A 345 -18.99 -14.89 23.53
C GLU A 345 -20.27 -14.58 22.76
N VAL A 346 -21.21 -13.84 23.37
CA VAL A 346 -22.42 -13.40 22.71
C VAL A 346 -22.10 -12.27 21.73
N VAL A 347 -22.47 -12.46 20.46
CA VAL A 347 -22.29 -11.45 19.42
C VAL A 347 -23.32 -10.34 19.58
N THR A 348 -22.90 -9.13 19.94
CA THR A 348 -23.73 -7.92 20.00
C THR A 348 -23.36 -6.96 18.86
N LEU A 349 -24.28 -6.06 18.48
CA LEU A 349 -24.00 -5.06 17.42
C LEU A 349 -22.76 -4.21 17.75
N ARG A 350 -22.57 -3.83 19.01
CA ARG A 350 -21.40 -3.08 19.48
C ARG A 350 -20.08 -3.85 19.23
N ASN A 351 -20.14 -5.16 19.32
CA ASN A 351 -18.98 -6.04 19.20
C ASN A 351 -18.66 -6.45 17.75
N LEU A 352 -19.53 -6.14 16.77
CA LEU A 352 -19.28 -6.46 15.36
C LEU A 352 -18.16 -5.60 14.74
N PHE A 353 -17.90 -4.45 15.31
CA PHE A 353 -16.87 -3.52 14.82
C PHE A 353 -15.55 -3.61 15.61
N THR A 354 -15.55 -4.16 16.79
CA THR A 354 -14.37 -4.41 17.65
C THR A 354 -13.81 -5.78 17.41
#